data_06c0edd8345d67312331833ef21ef251
#
_entry.id   06c0edd8345d67312331833ef21ef251
#
_cell.length_a   1.000
_cell.length_b   1.000
_cell.length_c   1.000
_cell.angle_alpha   90.00
_cell.angle_beta   90.00
_cell.angle_gamma   90.00
#
_symmetry.space_group_name_H-M   'P 1'
#
loop_
_entity.id
_entity.type
_entity.pdbx_description
1 polymer ?
#
loop_
_entity_poly.entity_id
_entity_poly.type
_entity_poly.pdbx_seq_one_letter_code
_entity_poly.pdbx_strand_id
1 'polypeptide(L)'
;EQTITDFYDTLRSQRLSARSVWCVHLLLRRCMDEAAREQFIPYNPVRLCQESKAEEYKAAPLRLGQLQRYLSAAEQLGVLPIIYTGLSSGLRQCELITLSWADFHVRYKYILRGQRLLTLNDKAVHLLEQIPETGSPHVFLNAKTGVPYQLHEFYYLHKKILKQARLPWVAFRDLQRQCMEVGI
;
A
#
# COMPACT_ATOMS: atom_id res chain seq x y z
N GLU A 1 -1.24 35.59 -6.42
CA GLU A 1 -1.27 34.99 -5.07
C GLU A 1 -2.71 34.69 -4.63
N GLN A 2 -3.59 35.69 -4.64
CA GLN A 2 -4.99 35.53 -4.21
C GLN A 2 -5.68 34.37 -4.93
N THR A 3 -5.57 34.29 -6.24
CA THR A 3 -6.18 33.24 -7.07
C THR A 3 -5.70 31.82 -6.66
N ILE A 4 -4.45 31.67 -6.25
CA ILE A 4 -3.89 30.37 -5.83
C ILE A 4 -4.43 30.00 -4.44
N THR A 5 -4.54 30.97 -3.55
CA THR A 5 -5.13 30.76 -2.22
C THR A 5 -6.60 30.38 -2.33
N ASP A 6 -7.38 31.10 -3.14
CA ASP A 6 -8.80 30.82 -3.41
C ASP A 6 -8.98 29.41 -4.03
N PHE A 7 -8.04 28.99 -4.88
CA PHE A 7 -8.02 27.64 -5.43
C PHE A 7 -7.81 26.58 -4.32
N TYR A 8 -6.88 26.78 -3.39
CA TYR A 8 -6.71 25.84 -2.26
C TYR A 8 -7.93 25.81 -1.35
N ASP A 9 -8.57 26.93 -1.10
CA ASP A 9 -9.81 26.99 -0.31
C ASP A 9 -10.96 26.26 -1.03
N THR A 10 -11.02 26.35 -2.35
CA THR A 10 -11.95 25.55 -3.15
C THR A 10 -11.71 24.06 -2.98
N LEU A 11 -10.45 23.61 -3.03
CA LEU A 11 -10.09 22.19 -2.81
C LEU A 11 -10.48 21.72 -1.41
N ARG A 12 -10.28 22.56 -0.40
CA ARG A 12 -10.71 22.27 0.98
C ARG A 12 -12.23 22.18 1.10
N SER A 13 -12.97 23.09 0.47
CA SER A 13 -14.42 23.05 0.45
C SER A 13 -14.99 21.80 -0.20
N GLN A 14 -14.27 21.21 -1.18
CA GLN A 14 -14.57 19.92 -1.79
C GLN A 14 -14.17 18.72 -0.90
N ARG A 15 -13.82 18.94 0.36
CA ARG A 15 -13.44 17.94 1.36
C ARG A 15 -12.16 17.15 1.04
N LEU A 16 -11.26 17.71 0.24
CA LEU A 16 -9.94 17.12 0.09
C LEU A 16 -9.18 17.20 1.42
N SER A 17 -8.40 16.14 1.69
CA SER A 17 -7.55 16.14 2.90
C SER A 17 -6.43 17.18 2.79
N ALA A 18 -5.97 17.70 3.93
CA ALA A 18 -4.82 18.63 3.96
C ALA A 18 -3.59 18.05 3.23
N ARG A 19 -3.37 16.72 3.32
CA ARG A 19 -2.33 16.03 2.56
C ARG A 19 -2.55 16.10 1.05
N SER A 20 -3.80 15.94 0.58
CA SER A 20 -4.12 16.06 -0.85
C SER A 20 -3.87 17.47 -1.36
N VAL A 21 -4.31 18.49 -0.61
CA VAL A 21 -4.06 19.90 -0.93
C VAL A 21 -2.56 20.19 -0.98
N TRP A 22 -1.79 19.68 0.00
CA TRP A 22 -0.33 19.78 0.01
C TRP A 22 0.32 19.12 -1.23
N CYS A 23 -0.15 17.94 -1.65
CA CYS A 23 0.35 17.31 -2.87
C CYS A 23 0.07 18.16 -4.12
N VAL A 24 -1.12 18.77 -4.21
CA VAL A 24 -1.47 19.70 -5.30
C VAL A 24 -0.56 20.93 -5.27
N HIS A 25 -0.32 21.51 -4.07
CA HIS A 25 0.62 22.62 -3.90
C HIS A 25 2.01 22.29 -4.43
N LEU A 26 2.57 21.12 -4.05
CA LEU A 26 3.88 20.70 -4.52
C LEU A 26 3.95 20.52 -6.04
N LEU A 27 2.90 19.93 -6.63
CA LEU A 27 2.82 19.75 -8.08
C LEU A 27 2.74 21.10 -8.79
N LEU A 28 1.84 21.99 -8.34
CA LEU A 28 1.67 23.32 -8.91
C LEU A 28 2.96 24.15 -8.80
N ARG A 29 3.62 24.09 -7.63
CA ARG A 29 4.91 24.75 -7.41
C ARG A 29 5.96 24.27 -8.41
N ARG A 30 6.05 22.96 -8.64
CA ARG A 30 7.01 22.39 -9.61
C ARG A 30 6.70 22.82 -11.05
N CYS A 31 5.43 22.80 -11.44
CA CYS A 31 5.03 23.27 -12.78
C CYS A 31 5.35 24.75 -12.98
N MET A 32 5.10 25.60 -11.97
CA MET A 32 5.40 27.02 -12.06
C MET A 32 6.90 27.34 -11.97
N ASP A 33 7.69 26.52 -11.26
CA ASP A 33 9.15 26.64 -11.27
C ASP A 33 9.70 26.35 -12.66
N GLU A 34 9.14 25.35 -13.36
CA GLU A 34 9.51 25.02 -14.73
C GLU A 34 9.13 26.16 -15.70
N ALA A 35 7.90 26.69 -15.59
CA ALA A 35 7.46 27.81 -16.41
C ALA A 35 8.32 29.08 -16.21
N ALA A 36 8.80 29.32 -14.99
CA ALA A 36 9.72 30.42 -14.69
C ALA A 36 11.12 30.16 -15.27
N ARG A 37 11.59 28.93 -15.25
CA ARG A 37 12.87 28.52 -15.85
C ARG A 37 12.86 28.67 -17.37
N GLU A 38 11.75 28.30 -17.99
CA GLU A 38 11.55 28.45 -19.46
C GLU A 38 11.15 29.88 -19.83
N GLN A 39 11.15 30.84 -18.90
CA GLN A 39 10.84 32.27 -19.10
C GLN A 39 9.39 32.56 -19.60
N PHE A 40 8.45 31.61 -19.42
CA PHE A 40 7.03 31.85 -19.68
C PHE A 40 6.39 32.79 -18.65
N ILE A 41 6.93 32.81 -17.43
CA ILE A 41 6.53 33.72 -16.36
C ILE A 41 7.78 34.29 -15.68
N PRO A 42 7.72 35.54 -15.15
CA PRO A 42 8.88 36.18 -14.56
C PRO A 42 9.31 35.56 -13.21
N TYR A 43 8.39 34.96 -12.48
CA TYR A 43 8.65 34.29 -11.20
C TYR A 43 7.51 33.31 -10.87
N ASN A 44 7.79 32.38 -9.94
CA ASN A 44 6.78 31.43 -9.48
C ASN A 44 5.94 32.02 -8.34
N PRO A 45 4.65 32.36 -8.59
CA PRO A 45 3.78 32.95 -7.55
C PRO A 45 3.41 31.98 -6.45
N VAL A 46 3.50 30.66 -6.67
CA VAL A 46 3.19 29.62 -5.67
C VAL A 46 4.18 29.63 -4.51
N ARG A 47 5.42 30.10 -4.74
CA ARG A 47 6.44 30.24 -3.68
C ARG A 47 6.07 31.26 -2.61
N LEU A 48 5.19 32.20 -2.96
CA LEU A 48 4.72 33.25 -2.05
C LEU A 48 3.49 32.77 -1.24
N CYS A 49 2.85 31.66 -1.67
CA CYS A 49 1.72 31.08 -0.96
C CYS A 49 2.23 30.17 0.16
N GLN A 50 1.84 30.49 1.39
CA GLN A 50 2.12 29.64 2.56
C GLN A 50 1.07 28.53 2.64
N GLU A 51 1.45 27.33 2.20
CA GLU A 51 0.66 26.13 2.46
C GLU A 51 1.38 25.28 3.49
N SER A 52 0.70 24.95 4.57
CA SER A 52 1.32 24.14 5.63
C SER A 52 1.49 22.70 5.18
N LYS A 53 2.69 22.16 5.39
CA LYS A 53 2.92 20.72 5.23
C LYS A 53 1.92 19.96 6.10
N ALA A 54 1.09 19.12 5.48
CA ALA A 54 0.18 18.27 6.23
C ALA A 54 0.96 17.41 7.23
N GLU A 55 0.46 17.32 8.46
CA GLU A 55 1.03 16.43 9.45
C GLU A 55 1.10 15.00 8.90
N GLU A 56 2.23 14.37 9.07
CA GLU A 56 2.44 13.00 8.62
C GLU A 56 1.61 12.09 9.52
N TYR A 57 0.57 11.46 8.95
CA TYR A 57 -0.19 10.45 9.68
C TYR A 57 0.75 9.30 10.05
N LYS A 58 1.07 9.22 11.34
CA LYS A 58 1.81 8.08 11.91
C LYS A 58 0.77 7.08 12.42
N ALA A 59 0.54 6.02 11.64
CA ALA A 59 -0.25 4.92 12.15
C ALA A 59 0.39 4.37 13.42
N ALA A 60 -0.39 4.23 14.48
CA ALA A 60 0.08 3.55 15.67
C ALA A 60 0.33 2.06 15.32
N PRO A 61 1.52 1.51 15.60
CA PRO A 61 1.80 0.12 15.31
C PRO A 61 0.87 -0.80 16.11
N LEU A 62 0.47 -1.91 15.49
CA LEU A 62 -0.30 -2.93 16.22
C LEU A 62 0.62 -3.61 17.25
N ARG A 63 0.11 -3.81 18.46
CA ARG A 63 0.79 -4.63 19.47
C ARG A 63 0.87 -6.08 18.99
N LEU A 64 1.85 -6.85 19.47
CA LEU A 64 2.05 -8.25 19.04
C LEU A 64 0.76 -9.09 19.12
N GLY A 65 0.03 -9.01 20.23
CA GLY A 65 -1.25 -9.73 20.38
C GLY A 65 -2.36 -9.25 19.44
N GLN A 66 -2.30 -7.99 18.96
CA GLN A 66 -3.22 -7.48 17.94
C GLN A 66 -2.86 -8.03 16.57
N LEU A 67 -1.56 -8.11 16.25
CA LEU A 67 -1.08 -8.72 15.01
C LEU A 67 -1.42 -10.20 14.93
N GLN A 68 -1.28 -10.94 16.05
CA GLN A 68 -1.72 -12.34 16.13
C GLN A 68 -3.22 -12.48 15.85
N ARG A 69 -4.08 -11.62 16.43
CA ARG A 69 -5.53 -11.61 16.12
C ARG A 69 -5.82 -11.31 14.66
N TYR A 70 -5.05 -10.41 14.04
CA TYR A 70 -5.18 -10.09 12.63
C TYR A 70 -4.85 -11.31 11.75
N LEU A 71 -3.75 -12.02 12.04
CA LEU A 71 -3.35 -13.22 11.31
C LEU A 71 -4.35 -14.37 11.51
N SER A 72 -4.84 -14.59 12.73
CA SER A 72 -5.88 -15.59 13.02
C SER A 72 -7.19 -15.30 12.29
N ALA A 73 -7.58 -14.02 12.18
CA ALA A 73 -8.76 -13.64 11.42
C ALA A 73 -8.55 -13.85 9.90
N ALA A 74 -7.33 -13.63 9.37
CA ALA A 74 -6.98 -13.92 7.99
C ALA A 74 -7.02 -15.44 7.71
N GLU A 75 -6.56 -16.26 8.66
CA GLU A 75 -6.64 -17.71 8.59
C GLU A 75 -8.08 -18.23 8.56
N GLN A 76 -8.93 -17.75 9.47
CA GLN A 76 -10.36 -18.09 9.48
C GLN A 76 -11.09 -17.70 8.20
N LEU A 77 -10.62 -16.68 7.50
CA LEU A 77 -11.16 -16.27 6.19
C LEU A 77 -10.52 -17.03 5.01
N GLY A 78 -9.57 -17.93 5.26
CA GLY A 78 -8.86 -18.69 4.22
C GLY A 78 -7.94 -17.84 3.35
N VAL A 79 -7.51 -16.67 3.85
CA VAL A 79 -6.69 -15.70 3.08
C VAL A 79 -5.32 -15.45 3.72
N LEU A 80 -4.94 -16.29 4.68
CA LEU A 80 -3.64 -16.16 5.37
C LEU A 80 -2.46 -16.18 4.38
N PRO A 81 -2.41 -17.02 3.33
CA PRO A 81 -1.27 -17.06 2.42
C PRO A 81 -0.96 -15.72 1.77
N ILE A 82 -1.96 -15.05 1.17
CA ILE A 82 -1.76 -13.74 0.53
C ILE A 82 -1.38 -12.66 1.56
N ILE A 83 -2.03 -12.65 2.72
CA ILE A 83 -1.78 -11.66 3.78
C ILE A 83 -0.37 -11.85 4.34
N TYR A 84 -0.01 -13.08 4.72
CA TYR A 84 1.29 -13.35 5.34
C TYR A 84 2.45 -13.10 4.37
N THR A 85 2.32 -13.55 3.12
CA THR A 85 3.31 -13.25 2.07
C THR A 85 3.47 -11.74 1.89
N GLY A 86 2.37 -10.99 1.84
CA GLY A 86 2.44 -9.54 1.72
C GLY A 86 3.14 -8.88 2.89
N LEU A 87 2.90 -9.31 4.14
CA LEU A 87 3.49 -8.73 5.34
C LEU A 87 4.99 -9.06 5.48
N SER A 88 5.42 -10.27 5.09
CA SER A 88 6.79 -10.76 5.29
C SER A 88 7.74 -10.43 4.14
N SER A 89 7.24 -10.29 2.90
CA SER A 89 8.09 -10.14 1.71
C SER A 89 8.41 -8.71 1.31
N GLY A 90 7.67 -7.72 1.79
CA GLY A 90 7.81 -6.33 1.34
C GLY A 90 7.29 -6.05 -0.07
N LEU A 91 6.53 -6.97 -0.68
CA LEU A 91 5.84 -6.75 -1.95
C LEU A 91 4.84 -5.60 -1.85
N ARG A 92 4.80 -4.72 -2.84
CA ARG A 92 3.72 -3.74 -2.94
C ARG A 92 2.39 -4.46 -3.18
N GLN A 93 1.27 -3.87 -2.76
CA GLN A 93 -0.04 -4.51 -2.93
C GLN A 93 -0.33 -4.91 -4.39
N CYS A 94 0.02 -4.06 -5.36
CA CYS A 94 -0.14 -4.38 -6.78
C CYS A 94 0.77 -5.53 -7.22
N GLU A 95 1.99 -5.62 -6.69
CA GLU A 95 2.92 -6.73 -6.97
C GLU A 95 2.42 -8.04 -6.36
N LEU A 96 1.88 -7.96 -5.14
CA LEU A 96 1.34 -9.11 -4.41
C LEU A 96 0.14 -9.75 -5.13
N ILE A 97 -0.84 -8.95 -5.52
CA ILE A 97 -2.06 -9.46 -6.18
C ILE A 97 -1.81 -9.99 -7.60
N THR A 98 -0.73 -9.54 -8.25
CA THR A 98 -0.31 -10.01 -9.58
C THR A 98 0.86 -10.99 -9.53
N LEU A 99 1.19 -11.54 -8.35
CA LEU A 99 2.28 -12.48 -8.20
C LEU A 99 2.01 -13.74 -9.02
N SER A 100 2.99 -14.18 -9.78
CA SER A 100 2.94 -15.37 -10.62
C SER A 100 3.80 -16.48 -10.02
N TRP A 101 3.45 -17.73 -10.32
CA TRP A 101 4.27 -18.89 -9.95
C TRP A 101 5.67 -18.83 -10.56
N ALA A 102 5.82 -18.19 -11.73
CA ALA A 102 7.12 -17.97 -12.36
C ALA A 102 8.03 -17.02 -11.57
N ASP A 103 7.46 -16.14 -10.75
CA ASP A 103 8.22 -15.22 -9.90
C ASP A 103 8.72 -15.91 -8.61
N PHE A 104 8.17 -17.10 -8.26
CA PHE A 104 8.43 -17.78 -7.00
C PHE A 104 9.46 -18.89 -7.16
N HIS A 105 10.58 -18.78 -6.46
CA HIS A 105 11.68 -19.74 -6.46
C HIS A 105 11.74 -20.50 -5.12
N VAL A 106 10.91 -21.55 -5.00
CA VAL A 106 10.73 -22.36 -3.77
C VAL A 106 12.06 -22.83 -3.18
N ARG A 107 12.90 -23.46 -4.01
CA ARG A 107 14.19 -24.05 -3.56
C ARG A 107 15.11 -23.03 -2.86
N TYR A 108 15.02 -21.77 -3.28
CA TYR A 108 15.89 -20.70 -2.79
C TYR A 108 15.16 -19.71 -1.88
N LYS A 109 13.88 -19.96 -1.61
CA LYS A 109 13.03 -19.17 -0.72
C LYS A 109 13.01 -17.67 -1.06
N TYR A 110 12.88 -17.35 -2.35
CA TYR A 110 12.75 -15.95 -2.77
C TYR A 110 11.68 -15.77 -3.85
N ILE A 111 11.24 -14.53 -3.97
CA ILE A 111 10.42 -14.03 -5.06
C ILE A 111 11.29 -13.08 -5.88
N LEU A 112 11.31 -13.25 -7.21
CA LEU A 112 11.96 -12.35 -8.14
C LEU A 112 10.90 -11.46 -8.79
N ARG A 113 10.91 -10.16 -8.50
CA ARG A 113 9.96 -9.22 -9.10
C ARG A 113 10.69 -8.09 -9.83
N GLY A 114 10.73 -8.17 -11.16
CA GLY A 114 11.63 -7.31 -11.95
C GLY A 114 13.09 -7.56 -11.57
N GLN A 115 13.78 -6.52 -11.10
CA GLN A 115 15.17 -6.62 -10.62
C GLN A 115 15.27 -6.79 -9.09
N ARG A 116 14.13 -6.92 -8.40
CA ARG A 116 14.10 -7.04 -6.93
C ARG A 116 14.02 -8.50 -6.52
N LEU A 117 14.97 -8.92 -5.70
CA LEU A 117 14.96 -10.22 -5.03
C LEU A 117 14.43 -10.00 -3.60
N LEU A 118 13.36 -10.71 -3.26
CA LEU A 118 12.67 -10.61 -1.97
C LEU A 118 12.71 -11.99 -1.30
N THR A 119 13.41 -12.06 -0.18
CA THR A 119 13.52 -13.32 0.58
C THR A 119 12.22 -13.63 1.31
N LEU A 120 11.90 -14.92 1.42
CA LEU A 120 10.76 -15.44 2.16
C LEU A 120 11.23 -16.22 3.38
N ASN A 121 10.53 -16.06 4.49
CA ASN A 121 10.73 -16.94 5.64
C ASN A 121 10.04 -18.30 5.42
N ASP A 122 10.41 -19.29 6.24
CA ASP A 122 9.90 -20.67 6.10
C ASP A 122 8.39 -20.77 6.17
N LYS A 123 7.76 -19.94 7.00
CA LYS A 123 6.30 -19.91 7.13
C LYS A 123 5.62 -19.37 5.87
N ALA A 124 6.17 -18.35 5.22
CA ALA A 124 5.65 -17.86 3.95
C ALA A 124 5.78 -18.90 2.84
N VAL A 125 6.92 -19.59 2.76
CA VAL A 125 7.14 -20.70 1.81
C VAL A 125 6.11 -21.80 2.04
N HIS A 126 5.97 -22.27 3.28
CA HIS A 126 5.00 -23.32 3.63
C HIS A 126 3.57 -22.95 3.28
N LEU A 127 3.15 -21.69 3.53
CA LEU A 127 1.83 -21.21 3.16
C LEU A 127 1.62 -21.14 1.64
N LEU A 128 2.65 -20.80 0.88
CA LEU A 128 2.59 -20.77 -0.59
C LEU A 128 2.50 -22.19 -1.18
N GLU A 129 3.24 -23.15 -0.61
CA GLU A 129 3.19 -24.56 -1.03
C GLU A 129 1.82 -25.22 -0.77
N GLN A 130 1.06 -24.71 0.18
CA GLN A 130 -0.30 -25.21 0.47
C GLN A 130 -1.37 -24.67 -0.50
N ILE A 131 -1.05 -23.70 -1.34
CA ILE A 131 -1.99 -23.18 -2.33
C ILE A 131 -2.19 -24.22 -3.43
N PRO A 132 -3.43 -24.66 -3.69
CA PRO A 132 -3.70 -25.67 -4.71
C PRO A 132 -3.35 -25.13 -6.10
N GLU A 133 -2.75 -25.99 -6.92
CA GLU A 133 -2.53 -25.71 -8.33
C GLU A 133 -3.88 -25.61 -9.07
N THR A 134 -4.18 -24.44 -9.57
CA THR A 134 -5.46 -24.15 -10.27
C THR A 134 -5.30 -24.07 -11.78
N GLY A 135 -4.07 -24.29 -12.30
CA GLY A 135 -3.72 -24.03 -13.70
C GLY A 135 -3.59 -22.53 -14.05
N SER A 136 -3.86 -21.65 -13.11
CA SER A 136 -3.63 -20.21 -13.28
C SER A 136 -2.15 -19.87 -13.14
N PRO A 137 -1.60 -18.95 -13.96
CA PRO A 137 -0.24 -18.47 -13.76
C PRO A 137 -0.08 -17.65 -12.47
N HIS A 138 -1.18 -17.13 -11.91
CA HIS A 138 -1.17 -16.31 -10.71
C HIS A 138 -1.28 -17.14 -9.44
N VAL A 139 -0.53 -16.73 -8.41
CA VAL A 139 -0.48 -17.41 -7.11
C VAL A 139 -1.77 -17.16 -6.31
N PHE A 140 -2.25 -15.92 -6.26
CA PHE A 140 -3.39 -15.53 -5.43
C PHE A 140 -4.62 -15.24 -6.26
N LEU A 141 -5.62 -16.08 -6.11
CA LEU A 141 -6.91 -15.93 -6.77
C LEU A 141 -7.99 -15.60 -5.74
N ASN A 142 -8.92 -14.75 -6.13
CA ASN A 142 -10.12 -14.50 -5.35
C ASN A 142 -11.01 -15.74 -5.41
N ALA A 143 -11.25 -16.37 -4.26
CA ALA A 143 -12.04 -17.61 -4.17
C ALA A 143 -13.47 -17.50 -4.72
N LYS A 144 -14.02 -16.28 -4.85
CA LYS A 144 -15.36 -16.07 -5.39
C LYS A 144 -15.40 -15.99 -6.91
N THR A 145 -14.36 -15.43 -7.52
CA THR A 145 -14.34 -15.14 -8.96
C THR A 145 -13.37 -16.02 -9.74
N GLY A 146 -12.44 -16.70 -9.06
CA GLY A 146 -11.40 -17.52 -9.69
C GLY A 146 -10.32 -16.71 -10.44
N VAL A 147 -10.34 -15.39 -10.35
CA VAL A 147 -9.36 -14.51 -11.00
C VAL A 147 -8.50 -13.79 -9.95
N PRO A 148 -7.34 -13.21 -10.33
CA PRO A 148 -6.52 -12.42 -9.40
C PRO A 148 -7.31 -11.29 -8.75
N TYR A 149 -6.98 -10.99 -7.49
CA TYR A 149 -7.57 -9.85 -6.78
C TYR A 149 -7.30 -8.54 -7.50
N GLN A 150 -8.29 -7.64 -7.50
CA GLN A 150 -8.07 -6.24 -7.84
C GLN A 150 -7.68 -5.44 -6.59
N LEU A 151 -7.03 -4.27 -6.77
CA LEU A 151 -6.57 -3.44 -5.64
C LEU A 151 -7.70 -3.06 -4.67
N HIS A 152 -8.87 -2.72 -5.19
CA HIS A 152 -10.03 -2.39 -4.36
C HIS A 152 -10.56 -3.61 -3.59
N GLU A 153 -10.56 -4.81 -4.20
CA GLU A 153 -10.97 -6.05 -3.52
C GLU A 153 -10.00 -6.40 -2.39
N PHE A 154 -8.68 -6.26 -2.63
CA PHE A 154 -7.68 -6.44 -1.58
C PHE A 154 -7.84 -5.43 -0.44
N TYR A 155 -8.16 -4.17 -0.75
CA TYR A 155 -8.48 -3.16 0.27
C TYR A 155 -9.68 -3.58 1.12
N TYR A 156 -10.78 -4.04 0.51
CA TYR A 156 -11.95 -4.50 1.24
C TYR A 156 -11.68 -5.79 2.03
N LEU A 157 -10.86 -6.69 1.51
CA LEU A 157 -10.40 -7.89 2.20
C LEU A 157 -9.66 -7.51 3.48
N HIS A 158 -8.67 -6.62 3.38
CA HIS A 158 -7.92 -6.10 4.53
C HIS A 158 -8.84 -5.45 5.57
N LYS A 159 -9.77 -4.62 5.13
CA LYS A 159 -10.79 -4.00 6.00
C LYS A 159 -11.67 -5.03 6.71
N LYS A 160 -12.06 -6.10 6.00
CA LYS A 160 -12.85 -7.21 6.56
C LYS A 160 -12.06 -7.94 7.66
N ILE A 161 -10.77 -8.22 7.45
CA ILE A 161 -9.90 -8.87 8.44
C ILE A 161 -9.79 -8.00 9.70
N LEU A 162 -9.51 -6.70 9.56
CA LEU A 162 -9.43 -5.78 10.70
C LEU A 162 -10.74 -5.75 11.49
N LYS A 163 -11.89 -5.71 10.80
CA LYS A 163 -13.22 -5.73 11.45
C LYS A 163 -13.42 -7.04 12.23
N GLN A 164 -13.09 -8.19 11.62
CA GLN A 164 -13.22 -9.50 12.28
C GLN A 164 -12.30 -9.63 13.50
N ALA A 165 -11.08 -9.11 13.38
CA ALA A 165 -10.12 -9.08 14.49
C ALA A 165 -10.45 -8.03 15.57
N ARG A 166 -11.49 -7.20 15.39
CA ARG A 166 -11.85 -6.07 16.24
C ARG A 166 -10.67 -5.13 16.47
N LEU A 167 -10.01 -4.75 15.37
CA LEU A 167 -8.86 -3.86 15.36
C LEU A 167 -9.22 -2.50 14.77
N PRO A 168 -8.55 -1.42 15.20
CA PRO A 168 -8.68 -0.12 14.57
C PRO A 168 -8.18 -0.17 13.14
N TRP A 169 -8.59 0.82 12.35
CA TRP A 169 -8.06 0.97 11.00
C TRP A 169 -6.56 1.24 11.04
N VAL A 170 -5.82 0.46 10.28
CA VAL A 170 -4.40 0.65 9.98
C VAL A 170 -4.18 0.31 8.51
N ALA A 171 -3.38 1.08 7.79
CA ALA A 171 -3.11 0.78 6.40
C ALA A 171 -2.25 -0.49 6.27
N PHE A 172 -2.51 -1.32 5.26
CA PHE A 172 -1.75 -2.56 5.06
C PHE A 172 -0.25 -2.31 4.93
N ARG A 173 0.14 -1.21 4.26
CA ARG A 173 1.54 -0.80 4.12
C ARG A 173 2.22 -0.49 5.48
N ASP A 174 1.48 0.05 6.43
CA ASP A 174 2.03 0.35 7.76
C ASP A 174 2.22 -0.93 8.57
N LEU A 175 1.26 -1.88 8.48
CA LEU A 175 1.44 -3.22 9.02
C LEU A 175 2.63 -3.95 8.41
N GLN A 176 2.78 -3.89 7.10
CA GLN A 176 3.88 -4.48 6.37
C GLN A 176 5.23 -3.95 6.86
N ARG A 177 5.37 -2.62 6.96
CA ARG A 177 6.58 -1.99 7.50
C ARG A 177 6.88 -2.47 8.91
N GLN A 178 5.87 -2.50 9.78
CA GLN A 178 6.01 -3.00 11.15
C GLN A 178 6.48 -4.46 11.18
N CYS A 179 5.89 -5.35 10.38
CA CYS A 179 6.26 -6.76 10.34
C CYS A 179 7.70 -6.96 9.86
N MET A 180 8.14 -6.19 8.88
CA MET A 180 9.53 -6.22 8.39
C MET A 180 10.54 -5.73 9.45
N GLU A 181 10.19 -4.73 10.25
CA GLU A 181 11.03 -4.23 11.35
C GLU A 181 11.17 -5.25 12.49
N VAL A 182 10.16 -6.07 12.71
CA VAL A 182 10.13 -7.10 13.78
C VAL A 182 10.62 -8.47 13.30
N GLY A 183 10.85 -8.65 11.99
CA GLY A 183 11.38 -9.87 11.41
C GLY A 183 10.33 -11.01 11.31
N ILE A 184 9.09 -10.66 11.03
CA ILE A 184 7.99 -11.63 10.82
C ILE A 184 7.96 -12.06 9.35
#